data_689ebec316f2eb94020e281b2375dbf9
#
_entry.id   689ebec316f2eb94020e281b2375dbf9
#
_cell.length_a   1.000
_cell.length_b   1.000
_cell.length_c   1.000
_cell.angle_alpha   90.00
_cell.angle_beta   90.00
_cell.angle_gamma   90.00
#
_symmetry.space_group_name_H-M   'P 1'
#
loop_
_entity.id
_entity.type
_entity.pdbx_description
1 polymer ?
#
loop_
_entity_poly.entity_id
_entity_poly.type
_entity_poly.pdbx_seq_one_letter_code
_entity_poly.pdbx_strand_id
1 'polypeptide(L)'
;SEASFMEYTKLGNTDIEVSKLCIGCMSFGEAGTMHDWTLNEQDSEKIICHALELGYNFFDTANCYSAGTSEEYLGRILKKHTARENVVIASKVYFNEDRLSKKAIAREIDKTLARLGTDYLDLYIIHRFDYDTPIEETMEALHELVKVGKVRALGASAMYGYQFYNMQSTAREHGWTPFS
;
A
#
# COMPACT_ATOMS: atom_id res chain seq x y z
N SER A 1 -28.26 20.56 8.66
CA SER A 1 -27.27 19.48 8.66
C SER A 1 -25.89 20.08 8.49
N GLU A 2 -25.08 20.00 9.53
CA GLU A 2 -23.67 20.37 9.43
C GLU A 2 -23.01 19.43 8.42
N ALA A 3 -22.60 19.97 7.29
CA ALA A 3 -21.76 19.24 6.37
C ALA A 3 -20.43 18.96 7.09
N SER A 4 -20.17 17.71 7.42
CA SER A 4 -18.88 17.33 7.97
C SER A 4 -17.85 17.46 6.85
N PHE A 5 -16.95 18.44 6.96
CA PHE A 5 -15.84 18.59 6.02
C PHE A 5 -14.77 17.54 6.31
N MET A 6 -14.37 16.79 5.28
CA MET A 6 -13.25 15.87 5.36
C MET A 6 -11.96 16.65 5.65
N GLU A 7 -11.22 16.23 6.67
CA GLU A 7 -9.91 16.80 6.97
C GLU A 7 -8.81 16.04 6.25
N TYR A 8 -7.84 16.78 5.71
CA TYR A 8 -6.67 16.24 5.01
C TYR A 8 -5.38 16.59 5.72
N THR A 9 -4.35 15.77 5.50
CA THR A 9 -3.02 15.98 6.06
C THR A 9 -1.97 15.46 5.06
N LYS A 10 -0.70 15.72 5.33
CA LYS A 10 0.39 15.16 4.52
C LYS A 10 0.71 13.74 5.00
N LEU A 11 1.00 12.86 4.05
CA LEU A 11 1.46 11.49 4.34
C LEU A 11 2.91 11.57 4.84
N GLY A 12 3.10 11.36 6.15
CA GLY A 12 4.42 11.45 6.76
C GLY A 12 5.11 12.77 6.45
N ASN A 13 6.35 12.72 5.95
CA ASN A 13 7.14 13.88 5.54
C ASN A 13 7.08 14.13 4.02
N THR A 14 6.10 13.57 3.34
CA THR A 14 5.89 13.74 1.89
C THR A 14 4.95 14.91 1.59
N ASP A 15 4.85 15.29 0.30
CA ASP A 15 3.87 16.26 -0.19
C ASP A 15 2.54 15.60 -0.60
N ILE A 16 2.39 14.29 -0.38
CA ILE A 16 1.18 13.55 -0.72
C ILE A 16 0.07 13.90 0.28
N GLU A 17 -1.01 14.50 -0.22
CA GLU A 17 -2.16 14.88 0.61
C GLU A 17 -3.14 13.71 0.74
N VAL A 18 -3.47 13.33 1.98
CA VAL A 18 -4.37 12.22 2.29
C VAL A 18 -5.48 12.66 3.22
N SER A 19 -6.64 12.03 3.12
CA SER A 19 -7.67 12.13 4.17
C SER A 19 -7.08 11.60 5.48
N LYS A 20 -7.40 12.25 6.62
CA LYS A 20 -6.87 11.84 7.93
C LYS A 20 -7.21 10.41 8.28
N LEU A 21 -8.35 9.91 7.80
CA LEU A 21 -8.74 8.51 7.92
C LEU A 21 -8.49 7.79 6.60
N CYS A 22 -8.07 6.54 6.71
CA CYS A 22 -7.78 5.64 5.59
C CYS A 22 -8.89 4.59 5.48
N ILE A 23 -9.24 4.21 4.26
CA ILE A 23 -10.15 3.09 4.02
C ILE A 23 -9.33 1.82 3.90
N GLY A 24 -9.44 0.95 4.91
CA GLY A 24 -8.81 -0.37 4.92
C GLY A 24 -9.58 -1.37 4.06
N CYS A 25 -8.90 -2.04 3.17
CA CYS A 25 -9.49 -2.96 2.18
C CYS A 25 -9.26 -4.44 2.50
N MET A 26 -8.90 -4.78 3.74
CA MET A 26 -8.66 -6.16 4.15
C MET A 26 -9.91 -7.06 4.02
N SER A 27 -11.09 -6.50 4.24
CA SER A 27 -12.37 -7.22 4.13
C SER A 27 -12.91 -7.32 2.71
N PHE A 28 -12.24 -6.71 1.73
CA PHE A 28 -12.62 -6.80 0.32
C PHE A 28 -11.91 -7.98 -0.33
N GLY A 29 -12.63 -8.72 -1.16
CA GLY A 29 -12.05 -9.79 -1.94
C GLY A 29 -12.92 -11.03 -1.97
N GLU A 30 -12.41 -12.10 -2.61
CA GLU A 30 -13.11 -13.35 -2.75
C GLU A 30 -13.21 -14.09 -1.41
N ALA A 31 -14.42 -14.51 -1.04
CA ALA A 31 -14.67 -15.28 0.17
C ALA A 31 -13.93 -16.62 0.14
N GLY A 32 -13.45 -17.08 1.31
CA GLY A 32 -12.75 -18.36 1.45
C GLY A 32 -11.26 -18.32 1.14
N THR A 33 -10.71 -17.19 0.63
CA THR A 33 -9.29 -17.10 0.31
C THR A 33 -8.43 -16.75 1.53
N MET A 34 -8.92 -15.88 2.41
CA MET A 34 -8.26 -15.48 3.65
C MET A 34 -9.17 -15.71 4.85
N HIS A 35 -10.45 -15.37 4.72
CA HIS A 35 -11.51 -15.54 5.72
C HIS A 35 -12.87 -15.52 5.01
N ASP A 36 -13.91 -16.04 5.69
CA ASP A 36 -15.23 -16.21 5.08
C ASP A 36 -16.11 -14.96 5.10
N TRP A 37 -15.69 -13.89 5.80
CA TRP A 37 -16.48 -12.66 5.97
C TRP A 37 -16.08 -11.53 5.01
N THR A 38 -15.34 -11.85 3.94
CA THR A 38 -14.99 -10.86 2.92
C THR A 38 -16.21 -10.43 2.12
N LEU A 39 -16.22 -9.16 1.75
CA LEU A 39 -17.24 -8.59 0.89
C LEU A 39 -16.95 -8.92 -0.57
N ASN A 40 -18.00 -9.20 -1.34
CA ASN A 40 -17.86 -9.34 -2.79
C ASN A 40 -17.58 -7.98 -3.45
N GLU A 41 -17.31 -7.99 -4.76
CA GLU A 41 -16.95 -6.77 -5.49
C GLU A 41 -18.08 -5.74 -5.49
N GLN A 42 -19.34 -6.15 -5.63
CA GLN A 42 -20.48 -5.21 -5.64
C GLN A 42 -20.65 -4.50 -4.30
N ASP A 43 -20.55 -5.22 -3.20
CA ASP A 43 -20.66 -4.63 -1.87
C ASP A 43 -19.45 -3.76 -1.53
N SER A 44 -18.26 -4.16 -1.97
CA SER A 44 -17.04 -3.35 -1.87
C SER A 44 -17.18 -2.05 -2.66
N GLU A 45 -17.76 -2.11 -3.84
CA GLU A 45 -18.00 -0.93 -4.69
C GLU A 45 -18.90 0.09 -3.99
N LYS A 46 -19.99 -0.37 -3.35
CA LYS A 46 -20.88 0.53 -2.59
C LYS A 46 -20.15 1.28 -1.49
N ILE A 47 -19.28 0.58 -0.75
CA ILE A 47 -18.50 1.17 0.35
C ILE A 47 -17.49 2.18 -0.19
N ILE A 48 -16.76 1.83 -1.23
CA ILE A 48 -15.76 2.71 -1.83
C ILE A 48 -16.40 3.95 -2.46
N CYS A 49 -17.51 3.79 -3.17
CA CYS A 49 -18.25 4.93 -3.74
C CYS A 49 -18.71 5.88 -2.65
N HIS A 50 -19.28 5.35 -1.56
CA HIS A 50 -19.70 6.17 -0.43
C HIS A 50 -18.52 6.90 0.21
N ALA A 51 -17.38 6.22 0.37
CA ALA A 51 -16.17 6.85 0.87
C ALA A 51 -15.69 8.00 -0.04
N LEU A 52 -15.68 7.80 -1.35
CA LEU A 52 -15.31 8.85 -2.30
C LEU A 52 -16.27 10.05 -2.23
N GLU A 53 -17.57 9.82 -2.10
CA GLU A 53 -18.57 10.88 -1.91
C GLU A 53 -18.34 11.68 -0.64
N LEU A 54 -17.86 11.04 0.42
CA LEU A 54 -17.51 11.69 1.68
C LEU A 54 -16.15 12.41 1.65
N GLY A 55 -15.38 12.28 0.57
CA GLY A 55 -14.08 12.92 0.41
C GLY A 55 -12.87 12.09 0.83
N TYR A 56 -13.04 10.80 1.17
CA TYR A 56 -11.90 9.92 1.42
C TYR A 56 -11.09 9.74 0.14
N ASN A 57 -9.78 9.91 0.23
CA ASN A 57 -8.87 9.69 -0.91
C ASN A 57 -7.78 8.67 -0.62
N PHE A 58 -7.72 8.09 0.58
CA PHE A 58 -6.65 7.19 1.03
C PHE A 58 -7.19 5.77 1.21
N PHE A 59 -6.67 4.83 0.42
CA PHE A 59 -7.09 3.42 0.41
C PHE A 59 -5.88 2.53 0.66
N ASP A 60 -6.01 1.62 1.63
CA ASP A 60 -4.96 0.72 2.08
C ASP A 60 -5.32 -0.74 1.82
N THR A 61 -4.47 -1.44 1.09
CA THR A 61 -4.60 -2.86 0.78
C THR A 61 -3.27 -3.59 1.02
N ALA A 62 -3.16 -4.83 0.58
CA ALA A 62 -1.93 -5.62 0.62
C ALA A 62 -1.98 -6.74 -0.42
N ASN A 63 -0.80 -7.23 -0.83
CA ASN A 63 -0.70 -8.32 -1.79
C ASN A 63 -1.29 -9.64 -1.28
N CYS A 64 -1.36 -9.82 0.05
CA CYS A 64 -1.89 -11.04 0.66
C CYS A 64 -3.40 -10.98 0.95
N TYR A 65 -4.03 -9.81 0.91
CA TYR A 65 -5.45 -9.69 1.26
C TYR A 65 -6.31 -10.45 0.24
N SER A 66 -7.00 -11.48 0.73
CA SER A 66 -7.84 -12.38 -0.07
C SER A 66 -7.12 -12.90 -1.32
N ALA A 67 -5.86 -13.34 -1.15
CA ALA A 67 -5.00 -13.86 -2.21
C ALA A 67 -4.84 -12.91 -3.41
N GLY A 68 -4.84 -11.59 -3.16
CA GLY A 68 -4.69 -10.56 -4.19
C GLY A 68 -6.00 -9.99 -4.72
N THR A 69 -7.16 -10.59 -4.41
CA THR A 69 -8.44 -10.09 -4.92
C THR A 69 -8.84 -8.73 -4.33
N SER A 70 -8.36 -8.39 -3.13
CA SER A 70 -8.54 -7.06 -2.56
C SER A 70 -7.92 -5.98 -3.45
N GLU A 71 -6.69 -6.18 -3.93
CA GLU A 71 -6.04 -5.26 -4.88
C GLU A 71 -6.81 -5.17 -6.20
N GLU A 72 -7.28 -6.31 -6.72
CA GLU A 72 -8.05 -6.35 -7.98
C GLU A 72 -9.38 -5.60 -7.86
N TYR A 73 -10.13 -5.82 -6.79
CA TYR A 73 -11.41 -5.13 -6.54
C TYR A 73 -11.19 -3.63 -6.40
N LEU A 74 -10.23 -3.22 -5.57
CA LEU A 74 -9.94 -1.81 -5.36
C LEU A 74 -9.57 -1.12 -6.67
N GLY A 75 -8.69 -1.72 -7.47
CA GLY A 75 -8.24 -1.18 -8.74
C GLY A 75 -9.39 -0.99 -9.73
N ARG A 76 -10.23 -2.01 -9.91
CA ARG A 76 -11.38 -1.94 -10.83
C ARG A 76 -12.40 -0.89 -10.40
N ILE A 77 -12.72 -0.84 -9.10
CA ILE A 77 -13.72 0.08 -8.55
C ILE A 77 -13.24 1.52 -8.68
N LEU A 78 -12.02 1.82 -8.25
CA LEU A 78 -11.49 3.17 -8.34
C LEU A 78 -11.42 3.66 -9.79
N LYS A 79 -11.03 2.80 -10.71
CA LYS A 79 -10.94 3.15 -12.13
C LYS A 79 -12.30 3.55 -12.75
N LYS A 80 -13.40 2.96 -12.27
CA LYS A 80 -14.76 3.30 -12.71
C LYS A 80 -15.23 4.65 -12.18
N HIS A 81 -14.80 5.04 -10.99
CA HIS A 81 -15.43 6.13 -10.23
C HIS A 81 -14.56 7.36 -10.04
N THR A 82 -13.26 7.29 -10.31
CA THR A 82 -12.37 8.43 -10.12
C THR A 82 -11.13 8.31 -11.01
N ALA A 83 -10.41 9.42 -11.15
CA ALA A 83 -9.11 9.42 -11.81
C ALA A 83 -8.02 8.97 -10.82
N ARG A 84 -6.98 8.29 -11.34
CA ARG A 84 -5.89 7.75 -10.51
C ARG A 84 -5.21 8.80 -9.64
N GLU A 85 -5.00 9.99 -10.17
CA GLU A 85 -4.35 11.11 -9.48
C GLU A 85 -5.17 11.70 -8.33
N ASN A 86 -6.47 11.39 -8.26
CA ASN A 86 -7.34 11.89 -7.19
C ASN A 86 -7.30 11.02 -5.94
N VAL A 87 -6.63 9.88 -5.97
CA VAL A 87 -6.58 8.94 -4.86
C VAL A 87 -5.15 8.55 -4.52
N VAL A 88 -4.95 8.19 -3.26
CA VAL A 88 -3.70 7.67 -2.72
C VAL A 88 -3.90 6.20 -2.39
N ILE A 89 -3.12 5.33 -3.01
CA ILE A 89 -3.20 3.88 -2.82
C ILE A 89 -1.94 3.41 -2.12
N ALA A 90 -2.14 2.74 -0.98
CA ALA A 90 -1.09 2.03 -0.27
C ALA A 90 -1.29 0.52 -0.43
N SER A 91 -0.21 -0.20 -0.66
CA SER A 91 -0.20 -1.65 -0.56
C SER A 91 1.02 -2.13 0.22
N LYS A 92 1.08 -3.44 0.50
CA LYS A 92 2.07 -4.01 1.39
C LYS A 92 2.67 -5.27 0.78
N VAL A 93 3.89 -5.57 1.20
CA VAL A 93 4.65 -6.76 0.82
C VAL A 93 5.26 -7.42 2.04
N TYR A 94 5.24 -8.72 2.11
CA TYR A 94 5.93 -9.59 3.06
C TYR A 94 5.38 -11.02 3.00
N PHE A 95 4.05 -11.20 3.01
CA PHE A 95 3.41 -12.52 3.04
C PHE A 95 3.38 -13.13 1.64
N ASN A 96 4.57 -13.40 1.12
CA ASN A 96 4.81 -13.95 -0.20
C ASN A 96 6.11 -14.77 -0.17
N GLU A 97 6.37 -15.54 -1.21
CA GLU A 97 7.62 -16.29 -1.35
C GLU A 97 8.82 -15.33 -1.28
N ASP A 98 9.86 -15.72 -0.57
CA ASP A 98 11.10 -14.95 -0.36
C ASP A 98 10.91 -13.56 0.27
N ARG A 99 9.77 -13.31 0.85
CA ARG A 99 9.39 -12.15 1.67
C ARG A 99 9.92 -10.82 1.15
N LEU A 100 10.99 -10.26 1.75
CA LEU A 100 11.55 -8.94 1.43
C LEU A 100 12.89 -9.01 0.70
N SER A 101 13.22 -10.15 0.09
CA SER A 101 14.38 -10.25 -0.77
C SER A 101 14.24 -9.32 -1.99
N LYS A 102 15.36 -8.92 -2.58
CA LYS A 102 15.37 -8.10 -3.80
C LYS A 102 14.51 -8.70 -4.90
N LYS A 103 14.65 -10.00 -5.12
CA LYS A 103 13.86 -10.74 -6.11
C LYS A 103 12.36 -10.70 -5.81
N ALA A 104 11.99 -10.91 -4.54
CA ALA A 104 10.58 -10.87 -4.12
C ALA A 104 9.99 -9.47 -4.29
N ILE A 105 10.66 -8.43 -3.85
CA ILE A 105 10.19 -7.05 -3.97
C ILE A 105 9.99 -6.67 -5.45
N ALA A 106 10.94 -7.00 -6.32
CA ALA A 106 10.83 -6.72 -7.75
C ALA A 106 9.66 -7.46 -8.41
N ARG A 107 9.42 -8.70 -8.01
CA ARG A 107 8.31 -9.50 -8.51
C ARG A 107 6.96 -9.03 -7.97
N GLU A 108 6.86 -8.80 -6.66
CA GLU A 108 5.60 -8.51 -6.00
C GLU A 108 5.05 -7.13 -6.34
N ILE A 109 5.90 -6.13 -6.54
CA ILE A 109 5.42 -4.82 -6.98
C ILE A 109 4.74 -4.89 -8.34
N ASP A 110 5.30 -5.64 -9.28
CA ASP A 110 4.72 -5.77 -10.62
C ASP A 110 3.38 -6.51 -10.59
N LYS A 111 3.24 -7.53 -9.74
CA LYS A 111 1.96 -8.21 -9.51
C LYS A 111 0.92 -7.27 -8.89
N THR A 112 1.31 -6.51 -7.87
CA THR A 112 0.44 -5.53 -7.22
C THR A 112 -0.04 -4.47 -8.21
N LEU A 113 0.85 -3.89 -9.00
CA LEU A 113 0.47 -2.90 -10.00
C LEU A 113 -0.46 -3.47 -11.07
N ALA A 114 -0.22 -4.71 -11.51
CA ALA A 114 -1.09 -5.40 -12.46
C ALA A 114 -2.49 -5.62 -11.89
N ARG A 115 -2.60 -6.09 -10.64
CA ARG A 115 -3.90 -6.30 -9.97
C ARG A 115 -4.67 -4.99 -9.76
N LEU A 116 -3.99 -3.93 -9.36
CA LEU A 116 -4.57 -2.60 -9.19
C LEU A 116 -4.86 -1.90 -10.52
N GLY A 117 -4.24 -2.34 -11.61
CA GLY A 117 -4.43 -1.71 -12.92
C GLY A 117 -3.84 -0.30 -13.01
N THR A 118 -2.71 -0.07 -12.33
CA THR A 118 -2.00 1.21 -12.30
C THR A 118 -0.51 0.98 -12.52
N ASP A 119 0.22 2.01 -12.93
CA ASP A 119 1.66 1.93 -13.14
C ASP A 119 2.49 2.43 -11.95
N TYR A 120 1.85 2.92 -10.89
CA TYR A 120 2.54 3.34 -9.67
C TYR A 120 1.68 3.18 -8.42
N LEU A 121 2.34 3.00 -7.27
CA LEU A 121 1.76 3.13 -5.94
C LEU A 121 2.18 4.46 -5.31
N ASP A 122 1.30 5.04 -4.52
CA ASP A 122 1.65 6.22 -3.70
C ASP A 122 2.49 5.83 -2.47
N LEU A 123 2.15 4.71 -1.83
CA LEU A 123 2.85 4.22 -0.64
C LEU A 123 3.00 2.70 -0.70
N TYR A 124 4.23 2.23 -0.54
CA TYR A 124 4.54 0.81 -0.45
C TYR A 124 5.08 0.48 0.93
N ILE A 125 4.41 -0.42 1.64
CA ILE A 125 4.66 -0.70 3.04
C ILE A 125 5.24 -2.12 3.18
N ILE A 126 6.34 -2.27 3.91
CA ILE A 126 6.75 -3.59 4.37
C ILE A 126 5.84 -3.99 5.53
N HIS A 127 5.13 -5.11 5.35
CA HIS A 127 4.08 -5.54 6.28
C HIS A 127 4.64 -6.01 7.61
N ARG A 128 5.84 -6.63 7.58
CA ARG A 128 6.59 -7.12 8.75
C ARG A 128 8.08 -7.09 8.46
N PHE A 129 8.89 -7.19 9.51
CA PHE A 129 10.34 -7.34 9.40
C PHE A 129 10.70 -8.74 8.92
N ASP A 130 11.63 -8.84 7.95
CA ASP A 130 12.14 -10.11 7.42
C ASP A 130 13.48 -10.45 8.08
N TYR A 131 13.48 -11.48 8.91
CA TYR A 131 14.68 -11.93 9.64
C TYR A 131 15.69 -12.68 8.77
N ASP A 132 15.29 -13.10 7.57
CA ASP A 132 16.11 -13.93 6.68
C ASP A 132 16.76 -13.13 5.53
N THR A 133 16.46 -11.85 5.42
CA THR A 133 17.02 -10.98 4.38
C THR A 133 17.82 -9.83 5.00
N PRO A 134 19.06 -9.58 4.53
CA PRO A 134 19.82 -8.43 4.99
C PRO A 134 19.05 -7.11 4.76
N ILE A 135 19.14 -6.22 5.75
CA ILE A 135 18.47 -4.90 5.69
C ILE A 135 18.89 -4.13 4.43
N GLU A 136 20.17 -4.16 4.08
CA GLU A 136 20.73 -3.49 2.91
C GLU A 136 20.05 -3.96 1.61
N GLU A 137 19.83 -5.25 1.46
CA GLU A 137 19.17 -5.82 0.28
C GLU A 137 17.73 -5.30 0.15
N THR A 138 16.98 -5.31 1.23
CA THR A 138 15.60 -4.82 1.25
C THR A 138 15.53 -3.33 0.95
N MET A 139 16.36 -2.52 1.63
CA MET A 139 16.32 -1.06 1.47
C MET A 139 16.78 -0.63 0.08
N GLU A 140 17.79 -1.27 -0.49
CA GLU A 140 18.21 -1.01 -1.86
C GLU A 140 17.11 -1.36 -2.86
N ALA A 141 16.47 -2.51 -2.71
CA ALA A 141 15.38 -2.94 -3.59
C ALA A 141 14.20 -1.96 -3.55
N LEU A 142 13.81 -1.48 -2.36
CA LEU A 142 12.75 -0.48 -2.21
C LEU A 142 13.15 0.86 -2.84
N HIS A 143 14.39 1.30 -2.64
CA HIS A 143 14.92 2.51 -3.26
C HIS A 143 14.84 2.44 -4.80
N GLU A 144 15.19 1.31 -5.41
CA GLU A 144 15.09 1.13 -6.85
C GLU A 144 13.66 1.31 -7.37
N LEU A 145 12.65 0.89 -6.61
CA LEU A 145 11.25 1.10 -6.98
C LEU A 145 10.88 2.58 -7.00
N VAL A 146 11.37 3.35 -6.04
CA VAL A 146 11.17 4.80 -6.00
C VAL A 146 11.89 5.46 -7.17
N LYS A 147 13.13 5.06 -7.42
CA LYS A 147 13.96 5.62 -8.49
C LYS A 147 13.35 5.44 -9.88
N VAL A 148 12.75 4.29 -10.15
CA VAL A 148 12.10 4.01 -11.45
C VAL A 148 10.65 4.49 -11.52
N GLY A 149 10.12 5.06 -10.46
CA GLY A 149 8.78 5.66 -10.43
C GLY A 149 7.63 4.67 -10.20
N LYS A 150 7.89 3.44 -9.79
CA LYS A 150 6.85 2.47 -9.45
C LYS A 150 6.19 2.75 -8.09
N VAL A 151 6.89 3.45 -7.20
CA VAL A 151 6.46 3.77 -5.85
C VAL A 151 6.87 5.21 -5.54
N ARG A 152 5.98 5.99 -4.89
CA ARG A 152 6.29 7.38 -4.52
C ARG A 152 6.90 7.49 -3.14
N ALA A 153 6.38 6.72 -2.17
CA ALA A 153 6.85 6.74 -0.78
C ALA A 153 6.89 5.33 -0.20
N LEU A 154 7.71 5.16 0.84
CA LEU A 154 7.90 3.88 1.53
C LEU A 154 7.40 3.97 2.96
N GLY A 155 6.86 2.87 3.48
CA GLY A 155 6.43 2.75 4.85
C GLY A 155 6.79 1.40 5.46
N ALA A 156 6.70 1.31 6.78
CA ALA A 156 6.94 0.09 7.53
C ALA A 156 5.88 -0.07 8.62
N SER A 157 5.49 -1.32 8.88
CA SER A 157 4.55 -1.65 9.94
C SER A 157 4.99 -2.89 10.71
N ALA A 158 4.41 -3.10 11.90
CA ALA A 158 4.55 -4.31 12.72
C ALA A 158 6.00 -4.74 12.94
N MET A 159 6.88 -3.81 13.35
CA MET A 159 8.27 -4.10 13.71
C MET A 159 8.67 -3.37 15.00
N TYR A 160 9.74 -3.83 15.63
CA TYR A 160 10.30 -3.17 16.80
C TYR A 160 10.98 -1.85 16.43
N GLY A 161 11.02 -0.91 17.38
CA GLY A 161 11.64 0.40 17.15
C GLY A 161 13.10 0.34 16.71
N TYR A 162 13.89 -0.60 17.26
CA TYR A 162 15.29 -0.77 16.87
C TYR A 162 15.45 -1.30 15.44
N GLN A 163 14.52 -2.13 14.96
CA GLN A 163 14.50 -2.62 13.57
C GLN A 163 14.21 -1.49 12.60
N PHE A 164 13.20 -0.70 12.92
CA PHE A 164 12.87 0.50 12.13
C PHE A 164 14.06 1.48 12.09
N TYR A 165 14.66 1.75 13.23
CA TYR A 165 15.83 2.62 13.33
C TYR A 165 16.98 2.13 12.45
N ASN A 166 17.29 0.83 12.51
CA ASN A 166 18.37 0.25 11.73
C ASN A 166 18.11 0.33 10.23
N MET A 167 16.88 0.12 9.80
CA MET A 167 16.50 0.25 8.38
C MET A 167 16.61 1.71 7.91
N GLN A 168 16.14 2.67 8.71
CA GLN A 168 16.26 4.10 8.41
C GLN A 168 17.72 4.55 8.34
N SER A 169 18.55 4.12 9.27
CA SER A 169 19.98 4.43 9.30
C SER A 169 20.70 3.85 8.07
N THR A 170 20.41 2.61 7.72
CA THR A 170 20.97 1.97 6.52
C THR A 170 20.61 2.73 5.25
N ALA A 171 19.35 3.14 5.11
CA ALA A 171 18.94 3.93 3.96
C ALA A 171 19.69 5.27 3.90
N ARG A 172 19.79 5.99 5.00
CA ARG A 172 20.49 7.28 5.06
C ARG A 172 21.98 7.16 4.78
N GLU A 173 22.63 6.14 5.33
CA GLU A 173 24.07 5.89 5.11
C GLU A 173 24.42 5.62 3.64
N HIS A 174 23.51 4.97 2.92
CA HIS A 174 23.71 4.64 1.50
C HIS A 174 23.10 5.67 0.53
N GLY A 175 22.43 6.68 1.03
CA GLY A 175 21.71 7.64 0.19
C GLY A 175 20.47 7.05 -0.50
N TRP A 176 19.88 6.01 0.11
CA TRP A 176 18.63 5.41 -0.35
C TRP A 176 17.43 6.07 0.27
N THR A 177 16.25 5.84 -0.32
CA THR A 177 14.99 6.38 0.19
C THR A 177 14.65 5.79 1.56
N PRO A 178 14.48 6.61 2.60
CA PRO A 178 14.01 6.14 3.91
C PRO A 178 12.50 5.96 3.91
N PHE A 179 11.98 5.36 4.98
CA PHE A 179 10.55 5.37 5.25
C PHE A 179 10.05 6.78 5.57
N SER A 180 8.85 7.07 5.12
CA SER A 180 8.20 8.38 5.33
C SER A 180 7.43 8.48 6.63
#